data_0b10a599c6f66fab7a177e1e3bcb133d
#
_entry.id   0b10a599c6f66fab7a177e1e3bcb133d
#
_cell.length_a   1.000
_cell.length_b   1.000
_cell.length_c   1.000
_cell.angle_alpha   90.00
_cell.angle_beta   90.00
_cell.angle_gamma   90.00
#
_symmetry.space_group_name_H-M   'P 1'
#
loop_
_entity.id
_entity.type
_entity.pdbx_description
1 polymer ?
#
loop_
_entity_poly.entity_id
_entity_poly.type
_entity_poly.pdbx_seq_one_letter_code
_entity_poly.pdbx_strand_id
1 'polypeptide(L)'
;LYTRGALEIIDRNGFGVTLITKSSRVLRDLDILKSIQAHSKCVIQMTLTTYDEELCKKLEPNVSTTKERFETLLTLQKEGIPTIVWLTPILPFINDNEENLRGILDYCIKAHVKGIICFDMGVTLREGNREFFYSKLDQHFPGLKEKYIHKYGNSYILSSPQNKQLMRIFHQVCEENGIMHEHEEIFNYLRTYEDHRLNLLDFI
;
A
#
# COMPACT_ATOMS: atom_id res chain seq x y z
N LEU A 1 -19.52 -8.55 5.56
CA LEU A 1 -19.93 -9.97 5.56
C LEU A 1 -19.37 -10.72 4.34
N TYR A 2 -19.41 -10.15 3.14
CA TYR A 2 -18.94 -10.84 1.91
C TYR A 2 -17.44 -11.18 1.93
N THR A 3 -16.59 -10.27 2.39
CA THR A 3 -15.12 -10.51 2.48
C THR A 3 -14.83 -11.70 3.39
N ARG A 4 -15.46 -11.77 4.58
CA ARG A 4 -15.28 -12.92 5.49
C ARG A 4 -15.72 -14.23 4.84
N GLY A 5 -16.90 -14.26 4.22
CA GLY A 5 -17.38 -15.46 3.53
C GLY A 5 -16.46 -15.91 2.38
N ALA A 6 -15.86 -14.96 1.64
CA ALA A 6 -14.86 -15.29 0.63
C ALA A 6 -13.58 -15.88 1.25
N LEU A 7 -13.09 -15.31 2.35
CA LEU A 7 -11.93 -15.83 3.07
C LEU A 7 -12.18 -17.22 3.64
N GLU A 8 -13.37 -17.50 4.17
CA GLU A 8 -13.77 -18.83 4.65
C GLU A 8 -13.76 -19.89 3.54
N ILE A 9 -14.15 -19.51 2.32
CA ILE A 9 -14.09 -20.40 1.16
C ILE A 9 -12.62 -20.65 0.73
N ILE A 10 -11.79 -19.62 0.71
CA ILE A 10 -10.35 -19.68 0.39
C ILE A 10 -9.65 -20.61 1.38
N ASP A 11 -9.87 -20.41 2.67
CA ASP A 11 -9.30 -21.19 3.76
C ASP A 11 -9.68 -22.68 3.67
N ARG A 12 -10.98 -22.96 3.52
CA ARG A 12 -11.52 -24.32 3.41
C ARG A 12 -10.95 -25.09 2.22
N ASN A 13 -10.64 -24.41 1.12
CA ASN A 13 -10.10 -25.05 -0.09
C ASN A 13 -8.56 -25.04 -0.13
N GLY A 14 -7.87 -24.58 0.91
CA GLY A 14 -6.41 -24.60 1.00
C GLY A 14 -5.70 -23.61 0.07
N PHE A 15 -6.39 -22.57 -0.38
CA PHE A 15 -5.78 -21.54 -1.22
C PHE A 15 -5.07 -20.48 -0.36
N GLY A 16 -4.01 -19.90 -0.94
CA GLY A 16 -3.41 -18.66 -0.43
C GLY A 16 -4.22 -17.43 -0.83
N VAL A 17 -3.97 -16.31 -0.16
CA VAL A 17 -4.65 -15.06 -0.43
C VAL A 17 -3.71 -13.87 -0.37
N THR A 18 -3.91 -12.92 -1.27
CA THR A 18 -3.39 -11.56 -1.11
C THR A 18 -4.56 -10.57 -1.15
N LEU A 19 -4.59 -9.63 -0.20
CA LEU A 19 -5.70 -8.69 -0.02
C LEU A 19 -5.18 -7.25 0.12
N ILE A 20 -5.65 -6.36 -0.77
CA ILE A 20 -5.30 -4.93 -0.74
C ILE A 20 -6.38 -4.16 0.04
N THR A 21 -5.96 -3.29 0.97
CA THR A 21 -6.89 -2.52 1.79
C THR A 21 -6.31 -1.16 2.21
N LYS A 22 -7.22 -0.23 2.57
CA LYS A 22 -6.94 1.04 3.27
C LYS A 22 -7.60 1.06 4.67
N SER A 23 -7.96 -0.11 5.21
CA SER A 23 -8.79 -0.19 6.41
C SER A 23 -8.21 -1.12 7.45
N SER A 24 -8.17 -0.66 8.70
CA SER A 24 -7.87 -1.46 9.89
C SER A 24 -8.90 -2.59 10.12
N ARG A 25 -10.06 -2.53 9.45
CA ARG A 25 -11.09 -3.58 9.55
C ARG A 25 -10.64 -4.96 9.04
N VAL A 26 -9.52 -5.05 8.33
CA VAL A 26 -8.92 -6.33 7.98
C VAL A 26 -8.62 -7.20 9.21
N LEU A 27 -8.33 -6.59 10.34
CA LEU A 27 -8.09 -7.28 11.63
C LEU A 27 -9.32 -8.00 12.18
N ARG A 28 -10.53 -7.66 11.73
CA ARG A 28 -11.76 -8.40 12.10
C ARG A 28 -11.70 -9.87 11.70
N ASP A 29 -11.01 -10.17 10.61
CA ASP A 29 -10.92 -11.50 10.01
C ASP A 29 -9.54 -12.16 10.28
N LEU A 30 -8.82 -11.68 11.32
CA LEU A 30 -7.46 -12.12 11.67
C LEU A 30 -7.38 -13.63 11.95
N ASP A 31 -8.40 -14.21 12.54
CA ASP A 31 -8.53 -15.64 12.79
C ASP A 31 -8.41 -16.46 11.50
N ILE A 32 -9.12 -16.07 10.45
CA ILE A 32 -9.11 -16.74 9.14
C ILE A 32 -7.79 -16.46 8.42
N LEU A 33 -7.29 -15.22 8.47
CA LEU A 33 -6.01 -14.86 7.84
C LEU A 33 -4.85 -15.68 8.42
N LYS A 34 -4.85 -15.93 9.73
CA LYS A 34 -3.88 -16.80 10.40
C LYS A 34 -4.03 -18.26 9.98
N SER A 35 -5.26 -18.75 9.85
CA SER A 35 -5.54 -20.10 9.35
C SER A 35 -4.97 -20.28 7.93
N ILE A 36 -5.24 -19.36 7.02
CA ILE A 36 -4.71 -19.38 5.66
C ILE A 36 -3.17 -19.34 5.68
N GLN A 37 -2.57 -18.46 6.50
CA GLN A 37 -1.11 -18.35 6.61
C GLN A 37 -0.45 -19.65 7.10
N ALA A 38 -1.16 -20.44 7.92
CA ALA A 38 -0.63 -21.67 8.47
C ALA A 38 -0.51 -22.82 7.45
N HIS A 39 -1.35 -22.86 6.43
CA HIS A 39 -1.35 -23.95 5.42
C HIS A 39 -1.00 -23.51 4.00
N SER A 40 -0.95 -22.20 3.75
CA SER A 40 -0.57 -21.64 2.47
C SER A 40 0.09 -20.28 2.72
N LYS A 41 -0.26 -19.25 1.98
CA LYS A 41 0.31 -17.91 2.12
C LYS A 41 -0.78 -16.86 2.20
N CYS A 42 -0.68 -16.00 3.20
CA CYS A 42 -1.54 -14.83 3.35
C CYS A 42 -0.68 -13.56 3.32
N VAL A 43 -0.92 -12.65 2.39
CA VAL A 43 -0.21 -11.36 2.32
C VAL A 43 -1.21 -10.22 2.37
N ILE A 44 -1.09 -9.33 3.34
CA ILE A 44 -1.90 -8.11 3.40
C ILE A 44 -1.13 -6.96 2.78
N GLN A 45 -1.76 -6.32 1.80
CA GLN A 45 -1.23 -5.14 1.12
C GLN A 45 -1.94 -3.89 1.64
N MET A 46 -1.19 -2.98 2.25
CA MET A 46 -1.73 -1.75 2.84
C MET A 46 -1.28 -0.53 2.07
N THR A 47 -2.20 0.34 1.69
CA THR A 47 -1.84 1.61 1.06
C THR A 47 -1.45 2.64 2.12
N LEU A 48 -0.26 3.23 2.02
CA LEU A 48 0.20 4.37 2.81
C LEU A 48 0.73 5.44 1.85
N THR A 49 0.15 6.65 1.87
CA THR A 49 0.53 7.73 0.94
C THR A 49 0.79 9.05 1.63
N THR A 50 0.24 9.25 2.82
CA THR A 50 0.26 10.55 3.51
C THR A 50 0.59 10.34 4.98
N TYR A 51 1.75 10.84 5.42
CA TYR A 51 2.22 10.70 6.81
C TYR A 51 1.45 11.59 7.78
N ASP A 52 1.20 12.84 7.38
CA ASP A 52 0.42 13.78 8.19
C ASP A 52 -1.04 13.34 8.31
N GLU A 53 -1.52 13.19 9.56
CA GLU A 53 -2.86 12.66 9.86
C GLU A 53 -4.00 13.58 9.41
N GLU A 54 -3.83 14.90 9.54
CA GLU A 54 -4.87 15.85 9.14
C GLU A 54 -4.96 15.95 7.62
N LEU A 55 -3.82 15.92 6.94
CA LEU A 55 -3.78 15.83 5.49
C LEU A 55 -4.35 14.48 5.02
N CYS A 56 -4.04 13.37 5.70
CA CYS A 56 -4.59 12.06 5.38
C CYS A 56 -6.12 12.06 5.44
N LYS A 57 -6.71 12.57 6.51
CA LYS A 57 -8.18 12.68 6.66
C LYS A 57 -8.81 13.54 5.56
N LYS A 58 -8.11 14.59 5.12
CA LYS A 58 -8.56 15.46 4.03
C LYS A 58 -8.51 14.77 2.67
N LEU A 59 -7.44 14.03 2.38
CA LEU A 59 -7.23 13.35 1.09
C LEU A 59 -8.02 12.05 0.97
N GLU A 60 -8.16 11.32 2.07
CA GLU A 60 -8.77 10.00 2.13
C GLU A 60 -9.87 9.94 3.20
N PRO A 61 -10.96 10.70 3.07
CA PRO A 61 -12.05 10.67 4.03
C PRO A 61 -12.73 9.29 4.04
N ASN A 62 -13.25 8.88 5.20
CA ASN A 62 -14.00 7.65 5.39
C ASN A 62 -13.20 6.33 5.30
N VAL A 63 -11.89 6.39 5.35
CA VAL A 63 -11.01 5.21 5.51
C VAL A 63 -10.14 5.37 6.76
N SER A 64 -9.45 4.32 7.17
CA SER A 64 -8.52 4.41 8.31
C SER A 64 -7.41 5.42 8.04
N THR A 65 -7.00 6.16 9.07
CA THR A 65 -5.88 7.09 8.98
C THR A 65 -4.54 6.34 8.78
N THR A 66 -3.50 7.05 8.41
CA THR A 66 -2.17 6.42 8.23
C THR A 66 -1.67 5.80 9.53
N LYS A 67 -1.91 6.43 10.67
CA LYS A 67 -1.55 5.87 11.99
C LYS A 67 -2.31 4.58 12.29
N GLU A 68 -3.63 4.54 12.06
CA GLU A 68 -4.44 3.32 12.24
C GLU A 68 -3.98 2.20 11.31
N ARG A 69 -3.59 2.52 10.07
CA ARG A 69 -3.03 1.56 9.12
C ARG A 69 -1.65 1.06 9.60
N PHE A 70 -0.81 1.92 10.13
CA PHE A 70 0.47 1.54 10.73
C PHE A 70 0.29 0.60 11.93
N GLU A 71 -0.61 0.92 12.85
CA GLU A 71 -0.95 0.04 13.98
C GLU A 71 -1.48 -1.33 13.50
N THR A 72 -2.21 -1.34 12.39
CA THR A 72 -2.67 -2.56 11.72
C THR A 72 -1.48 -3.39 11.20
N LEU A 73 -0.50 -2.74 10.55
CA LEU A 73 0.72 -3.41 10.07
C LEU A 73 1.51 -4.02 11.24
N LEU A 74 1.65 -3.30 12.36
CA LEU A 74 2.30 -3.82 13.57
C LEU A 74 1.57 -5.05 14.14
N THR A 75 0.25 -5.03 14.12
CA THR A 75 -0.56 -6.17 14.58
C THR A 75 -0.35 -7.38 13.66
N LEU A 76 -0.43 -7.20 12.36
CA LEU A 76 -0.21 -8.26 11.37
C LEU A 76 1.21 -8.86 11.48
N GLN A 77 2.22 -8.02 11.68
CA GLN A 77 3.60 -8.44 11.89
C GLN A 77 3.73 -9.33 13.13
N LYS A 78 3.13 -8.94 14.26
CA LYS A 78 3.12 -9.74 15.50
C LYS A 78 2.45 -11.11 15.33
N GLU A 79 1.45 -11.17 14.47
CA GLU A 79 0.71 -12.40 14.17
C GLU A 79 1.34 -13.24 13.05
N GLY A 80 2.52 -12.84 12.56
CA GLY A 80 3.27 -13.58 11.54
C GLY A 80 2.70 -13.48 10.13
N ILE A 81 1.82 -12.50 9.88
CA ILE A 81 1.23 -12.27 8.55
C ILE A 81 2.10 -11.26 7.80
N PRO A 82 2.74 -11.64 6.69
CA PRO A 82 3.56 -10.74 5.90
C PRO A 82 2.72 -9.63 5.27
N THR A 83 3.34 -8.45 5.19
CA THR A 83 2.68 -7.25 4.66
C THR A 83 3.50 -6.60 3.55
N ILE A 84 2.81 -5.97 2.60
CA ILE A 84 3.39 -5.12 1.55
C ILE A 84 2.69 -3.76 1.61
N VAL A 85 3.44 -2.69 1.40
CA VAL A 85 2.88 -1.34 1.37
C VAL A 85 2.78 -0.84 -0.08
N TRP A 86 1.65 -0.23 -0.43
CA TRP A 86 1.47 0.55 -1.66
C TRP A 86 1.71 2.03 -1.34
N LEU A 87 2.84 2.55 -1.80
CA LEU A 87 3.22 3.96 -1.70
C LEU A 87 2.80 4.72 -2.96
N THR A 88 1.53 4.62 -3.30
CA THR A 88 0.94 5.25 -4.50
C THR A 88 -0.57 5.47 -4.33
N PRO A 89 -1.12 6.61 -4.81
CA PRO A 89 -0.44 7.72 -5.47
C PRO A 89 0.21 8.70 -4.50
N ILE A 90 1.30 9.36 -4.94
CA ILE A 90 1.85 10.55 -4.29
C ILE A 90 1.41 11.77 -5.11
N LEU A 91 0.75 12.71 -4.46
CA LEU A 91 0.14 13.86 -5.14
C LEU A 91 1.15 15.02 -5.26
N PRO A 92 1.55 15.42 -6.49
CA PRO A 92 2.44 16.56 -6.68
C PRO A 92 1.96 17.81 -5.95
N PHE A 93 2.90 18.53 -5.31
CA PHE A 93 2.66 19.77 -4.54
C PHE A 93 1.80 19.61 -3.27
N ILE A 94 1.41 18.39 -2.89
CA ILE A 94 0.58 18.14 -1.72
C ILE A 94 1.35 17.29 -0.69
N ASN A 95 1.68 16.05 -1.04
CA ASN A 95 2.40 15.13 -0.17
C ASN A 95 3.70 14.59 -0.80
N ASP A 96 4.17 15.20 -1.89
CA ASP A 96 5.39 14.85 -2.61
C ASP A 96 6.64 15.54 -2.01
N ASN A 97 6.85 15.35 -0.71
CA ASN A 97 7.99 15.92 0.00
C ASN A 97 8.74 14.85 0.82
N GLU A 98 9.96 15.19 1.21
CA GLU A 98 10.86 14.27 1.92
C GLU A 98 10.34 13.88 3.30
N GLU A 99 9.69 14.79 4.03
CA GLU A 99 9.12 14.52 5.35
C GLU A 99 8.03 13.45 5.27
N ASN A 100 7.09 13.58 4.31
CA ASN A 100 6.06 12.61 4.05
C ASN A 100 6.65 11.23 3.71
N LEU A 101 7.61 11.19 2.79
CA LEU A 101 8.25 9.96 2.36
C LEU A 101 8.98 9.27 3.52
N ARG A 102 9.82 9.99 4.25
CA ARG A 102 10.59 9.41 5.37
C ARG A 102 9.69 8.95 6.50
N GLY A 103 8.62 9.70 6.83
CA GLY A 103 7.66 9.28 7.83
C GLY A 103 6.97 7.96 7.49
N ILE A 104 6.56 7.77 6.22
CA ILE A 104 5.96 6.51 5.76
C ILE A 104 7.00 5.37 5.76
N LEU A 105 8.23 5.63 5.29
CA LEU A 105 9.31 4.63 5.29
C LEU A 105 9.68 4.19 6.72
N ASP A 106 9.71 5.11 7.69
CA ASP A 106 9.91 4.79 9.11
C ASP A 106 8.82 3.84 9.65
N TYR A 107 7.55 4.06 9.26
CA TYR A 107 6.47 3.14 9.60
C TYR A 107 6.67 1.76 8.96
N CYS A 108 7.09 1.71 7.71
CA CYS A 108 7.37 0.45 7.01
C CYS A 108 8.50 -0.34 7.68
N ILE A 109 9.59 0.35 8.05
CA ILE A 109 10.74 -0.25 8.75
C ILE A 109 10.29 -0.81 10.11
N LYS A 110 9.59 -0.02 10.93
CA LYS A 110 9.09 -0.43 12.26
C LYS A 110 8.11 -1.59 12.20
N ALA A 111 7.31 -1.67 11.14
CA ALA A 111 6.36 -2.77 10.93
C ALA A 111 6.99 -3.97 10.20
N HIS A 112 8.28 -3.94 9.88
CA HIS A 112 9.00 -5.00 9.17
C HIS A 112 8.26 -5.47 7.90
N VAL A 113 7.77 -4.53 7.09
CA VAL A 113 7.07 -4.87 5.85
C VAL A 113 8.00 -5.62 4.90
N LYS A 114 7.49 -6.59 4.16
CA LYS A 114 8.28 -7.39 3.21
C LYS A 114 8.68 -6.60 1.97
N GLY A 115 7.84 -5.65 1.54
CA GLY A 115 8.12 -4.86 0.36
C GLY A 115 7.28 -3.60 0.29
N ILE A 116 7.70 -2.66 -0.56
CA ILE A 116 6.98 -1.42 -0.84
C ILE A 116 6.86 -1.25 -2.35
N ILE A 117 5.62 -1.18 -2.85
CA ILE A 117 5.32 -0.92 -4.26
C ILE A 117 5.22 0.59 -4.46
N CYS A 118 6.15 1.13 -5.23
CA CYS A 118 6.17 2.52 -5.66
C CYS A 118 6.65 2.59 -7.12
N PHE A 119 5.75 2.89 -8.06
CA PHE A 119 6.12 2.98 -9.48
C PHE A 119 6.80 4.31 -9.80
N ASP A 120 6.30 5.39 -9.18
CA ASP A 120 6.77 6.75 -9.38
C ASP A 120 6.13 7.68 -8.33
N MET A 121 6.76 8.79 -8.01
CA MET A 121 6.16 9.82 -7.13
C MET A 121 5.23 10.69 -7.97
N GLY A 122 3.98 10.26 -8.10
CA GLY A 122 3.03 10.92 -8.95
C GLY A 122 1.62 10.33 -8.87
N VAL A 123 0.76 10.80 -9.75
CA VAL A 123 -0.64 10.35 -9.89
C VAL A 123 -1.02 10.23 -11.35
N THR A 124 -1.92 9.29 -11.68
CA THR A 124 -2.52 9.19 -13.01
C THR A 124 -3.94 9.72 -12.97
N LEU A 125 -4.28 10.57 -13.94
CA LEU A 125 -5.62 11.16 -14.07
C LEU A 125 -6.29 10.66 -15.35
N ARG A 126 -7.19 9.68 -15.18
CA ARG A 126 -8.06 9.19 -16.25
C ARG A 126 -9.18 10.20 -16.51
N GLU A 127 -9.84 10.06 -17.65
CA GLU A 127 -11.09 10.75 -17.93
C GLU A 127 -12.12 10.48 -16.83
N GLY A 128 -12.86 11.50 -16.40
CA GLY A 128 -13.76 11.46 -15.25
C GLY A 128 -13.05 11.66 -13.91
N ASN A 129 -11.89 11.01 -13.67
CA ASN A 129 -11.12 11.23 -12.46
C ASN A 129 -10.46 12.61 -12.40
N ARG A 130 -10.09 13.17 -13.55
CA ARG A 130 -9.46 14.50 -13.64
C ARG A 130 -10.39 15.60 -13.16
N GLU A 131 -11.62 15.57 -13.62
CA GLU A 131 -12.66 16.56 -13.26
C GLU A 131 -12.96 16.48 -11.75
N PHE A 132 -13.11 15.27 -11.23
CA PHE A 132 -13.31 15.04 -9.80
C PHE A 132 -12.11 15.54 -8.99
N PHE A 133 -10.89 15.16 -9.38
CA PHE A 133 -9.67 15.58 -8.71
C PHE A 133 -9.54 17.11 -8.68
N TYR A 134 -9.74 17.77 -9.82
CA TYR A 134 -9.67 19.22 -9.91
C TYR A 134 -10.75 19.93 -9.09
N SER A 135 -11.97 19.37 -9.02
CA SER A 135 -13.01 19.92 -8.15
C SER A 135 -12.63 19.81 -6.66
N LYS A 136 -11.90 18.75 -6.27
CA LYS A 136 -11.39 18.59 -4.91
C LYS A 136 -10.19 19.51 -4.62
N LEU A 137 -9.36 19.79 -5.61
CA LEU A 137 -8.32 20.82 -5.47
C LEU A 137 -8.93 22.19 -5.20
N ASP A 138 -9.95 22.60 -5.98
CA ASP A 138 -10.65 23.87 -5.78
C ASP A 138 -11.25 23.97 -4.37
N GLN A 139 -11.79 22.87 -3.85
CA GLN A 139 -12.42 22.82 -2.53
C GLN A 139 -11.41 22.87 -1.37
N HIS A 140 -10.28 22.18 -1.49
CA HIS A 140 -9.38 21.91 -0.36
C HIS A 140 -8.01 22.58 -0.47
N PHE A 141 -7.61 22.99 -1.68
CA PHE A 141 -6.30 23.55 -1.99
C PHE A 141 -6.42 24.69 -3.01
N PRO A 142 -7.01 25.86 -2.60
CA PRO A 142 -7.24 26.97 -3.53
C PRO A 142 -5.98 27.39 -4.28
N GLY A 143 -6.09 27.61 -5.59
CA GLY A 143 -4.98 27.98 -6.48
C GLY A 143 -4.09 26.82 -6.95
N LEU A 144 -4.28 25.63 -6.41
CA LEU A 144 -3.44 24.48 -6.80
C LEU A 144 -3.86 23.89 -8.14
N LYS A 145 -5.14 23.95 -8.47
CA LYS A 145 -5.67 23.46 -9.76
C LYS A 145 -5.01 24.16 -10.95
N GLU A 146 -4.89 25.49 -10.89
CA GLU A 146 -4.23 26.30 -11.93
C GLU A 146 -2.76 25.87 -12.09
N LYS A 147 -2.07 25.59 -10.97
CA LYS A 147 -0.70 25.08 -10.98
C LYS A 147 -0.60 23.72 -11.66
N TYR A 148 -1.55 22.81 -11.41
CA TYR A 148 -1.64 21.52 -12.08
C TYR A 148 -1.89 21.68 -13.59
N ILE A 149 -2.85 22.52 -13.99
CA ILE A 149 -3.16 22.78 -15.39
C ILE A 149 -1.94 23.35 -16.11
N HIS A 150 -1.30 24.36 -15.51
CA HIS A 150 -0.09 24.97 -16.10
C HIS A 150 1.06 23.98 -16.25
N LYS A 151 1.30 23.14 -15.22
CA LYS A 151 2.43 22.20 -15.20
C LYS A 151 2.21 20.99 -16.10
N TYR A 152 1.01 20.42 -16.11
CA TYR A 152 0.74 19.11 -16.68
C TYR A 152 -0.21 19.12 -17.88
N GLY A 153 -0.96 20.19 -18.09
CA GLY A 153 -1.96 20.26 -19.16
C GLY A 153 -2.92 19.06 -19.10
N ASN A 154 -3.00 18.32 -20.21
CA ASN A 154 -3.83 17.13 -20.35
C ASN A 154 -3.06 15.81 -20.17
N SER A 155 -1.84 15.84 -19.62
CA SER A 155 -1.05 14.63 -19.40
C SER A 155 -1.81 13.62 -18.56
N TYR A 156 -1.71 12.33 -18.93
CA TYR A 156 -2.27 11.22 -18.15
C TYR A 156 -1.48 10.97 -16.87
N ILE A 157 -0.14 11.02 -16.94
CA ILE A 157 0.78 10.83 -15.82
C ILE A 157 1.23 12.21 -15.33
N LEU A 158 1.09 12.46 -14.05
CA LEU A 158 1.48 13.67 -13.36
C LEU A 158 2.59 13.34 -12.36
N SER A 159 3.83 13.30 -12.81
CA SER A 159 4.98 13.03 -11.94
C SER A 159 5.33 14.25 -11.09
N SER A 160 5.71 14.01 -9.84
CA SER A 160 6.21 15.05 -8.94
C SER A 160 7.42 15.77 -9.53
N PRO A 161 7.52 17.08 -9.38
CA PRO A 161 8.77 17.80 -9.67
C PRO A 161 9.97 17.29 -8.88
N GLN A 162 9.73 16.69 -7.71
CA GLN A 162 10.76 16.12 -6.83
C GLN A 162 10.97 14.60 -7.06
N ASN A 163 10.31 14.01 -8.05
CA ASN A 163 10.31 12.57 -8.28
C ASN A 163 11.72 11.94 -8.22
N LYS A 164 12.68 12.49 -8.96
CA LYS A 164 14.04 11.97 -9.03
C LYS A 164 14.75 11.95 -7.66
N GLN A 165 14.53 12.97 -6.83
CA GLN A 165 15.10 13.05 -5.49
C GLN A 165 14.41 12.06 -4.56
N LEU A 166 13.08 12.05 -4.54
CA LEU A 166 12.30 11.19 -3.66
C LEU A 166 12.50 9.71 -4.00
N MET A 167 12.55 9.33 -5.28
CA MET A 167 12.85 7.96 -5.68
C MET A 167 14.25 7.52 -5.25
N ARG A 168 15.25 8.40 -5.30
CA ARG A 168 16.58 8.08 -4.78
C ARG A 168 16.54 7.78 -3.28
N ILE A 169 15.85 8.59 -2.48
CA ILE A 169 15.68 8.36 -1.05
C ILE A 169 14.94 7.04 -0.81
N PHE A 170 13.88 6.78 -1.58
CA PHE A 170 13.10 5.57 -1.49
C PHE A 170 13.96 4.31 -1.71
N HIS A 171 14.69 4.24 -2.82
CA HIS A 171 15.57 3.10 -3.11
C HIS A 171 16.64 2.93 -2.04
N GLN A 172 17.34 4.00 -1.69
CA GLN A 172 18.38 3.95 -0.66
C GLN A 172 17.87 3.39 0.67
N VAL A 173 16.73 3.90 1.17
CA VAL A 173 16.17 3.46 2.45
C VAL A 173 15.70 2.01 2.37
N CYS A 174 15.10 1.59 1.25
CA CYS A 174 14.69 0.19 1.07
C CYS A 174 15.89 -0.76 1.05
N GLU A 175 16.96 -0.42 0.31
CA GLU A 175 18.20 -1.19 0.26
C GLU A 175 18.86 -1.32 1.64
N GLU A 176 19.02 -0.20 2.36
CA GLU A 176 19.62 -0.16 3.70
C GLU A 176 18.86 -1.02 4.73
N ASN A 177 17.55 -1.22 4.54
CA ASN A 177 16.69 -1.95 5.47
C ASN A 177 16.23 -3.32 4.94
N GLY A 178 16.71 -3.77 3.79
CA GLY A 178 16.38 -5.07 3.21
C GLY A 178 14.89 -5.21 2.85
N ILE A 179 14.25 -4.11 2.45
CA ILE A 179 12.85 -4.09 2.03
C ILE A 179 12.79 -4.28 0.51
N MET A 180 12.05 -5.28 0.04
CA MET A 180 11.81 -5.49 -1.39
C MET A 180 11.18 -4.23 -2.01
N HIS A 181 11.72 -3.74 -3.11
CA HIS A 181 11.21 -2.54 -3.78
C HIS A 181 11.28 -2.63 -5.31
N GLU A 182 11.85 -3.71 -5.84
CA GLU A 182 11.78 -4.04 -7.25
C GLU A 182 10.44 -4.71 -7.56
N HIS A 183 9.72 -4.19 -8.53
CA HIS A 183 8.35 -4.63 -8.84
C HIS A 183 8.28 -6.11 -9.21
N GLU A 184 9.23 -6.59 -10.01
CA GLU A 184 9.26 -7.99 -10.43
C GLU A 184 9.45 -8.92 -9.23
N GLU A 185 10.35 -8.58 -8.31
CA GLU A 185 10.59 -9.33 -7.08
C GLU A 185 9.32 -9.40 -6.22
N ILE A 186 8.69 -8.23 -5.97
CA ILE A 186 7.46 -8.16 -5.17
C ILE A 186 6.32 -8.96 -5.81
N PHE A 187 6.10 -8.80 -7.12
CA PHE A 187 5.03 -9.54 -7.78
C PHE A 187 5.32 -11.04 -7.87
N ASN A 188 6.57 -11.44 -7.99
CA ASN A 188 6.94 -12.85 -7.88
C ASN A 188 6.67 -13.36 -6.46
N TYR A 189 7.08 -12.64 -5.43
CA TYR A 189 6.76 -12.97 -4.05
C TYR A 189 5.24 -13.13 -3.83
N LEU A 190 4.42 -12.23 -4.36
CA LEU A 190 2.96 -12.27 -4.23
C LEU A 190 2.31 -13.45 -4.97
N ARG A 191 2.88 -13.93 -6.07
CA ARG A 191 2.34 -15.02 -6.91
C ARG A 191 2.83 -16.39 -6.49
N THR A 192 3.96 -16.49 -5.79
CA THR A 192 4.52 -17.76 -5.35
C THR A 192 3.90 -18.15 -4.02
N TYR A 193 3.22 -19.29 -4.00
CA TYR A 193 2.63 -19.89 -2.82
C TYR A 193 3.37 -21.18 -2.50
N GLU A 194 3.80 -21.32 -1.24
CA GLU A 194 4.34 -22.57 -0.74
C GLU A 194 3.16 -23.48 -0.36
N ASP A 195 3.16 -24.69 -0.85
CA ASP A 195 2.19 -25.72 -0.44
C ASP A 195 2.76 -26.41 0.81
N HIS A 196 2.28 -26.02 1.97
CA HIS A 196 2.68 -26.61 3.25
C HIS A 196 1.89 -27.89 3.58
N ARG A 197 1.04 -28.38 2.67
CA ARG A 197 0.37 -29.68 2.86
C ARG A 197 1.42 -30.76 2.73
N LEU A 198 1.40 -31.67 3.69
CA LEU A 198 2.26 -32.86 3.68
C LEU A 198 2.04 -33.64 2.37
N ASN A 199 3.10 -33.82 1.61
CA ASN A 199 3.05 -34.63 0.40
C ASN A 199 3.04 -36.11 0.83
N LEU A 200 2.14 -36.92 0.27
CA LEU A 200 2.09 -38.37 0.56
C LEU A 200 3.45 -39.05 0.31
N LEU A 201 4.31 -38.46 -0.51
CA LEU A 201 5.67 -38.95 -0.78
C LEU A 201 6.66 -38.69 0.38
N ASP A 202 6.33 -37.82 1.34
CA ASP A 202 7.18 -37.57 2.52
C ASP A 202 7.07 -38.70 3.56
N PHE A 203 6.19 -39.69 3.33
CA PHE A 203 5.96 -40.85 4.19
C PHE A 203 6.41 -42.20 3.60
N ILE A 204 7.09 -42.18 2.43
CA ILE A 204 7.63 -43.34 1.76
C ILE A 204 9.16 -43.24 1.76
#